data_dbdadd0c9d13462e802c80b74a1014f9
#
_entry.id   dbdadd0c9d13462e802c80b74a1014f9
#
_cell.length_a   1.000
_cell.length_b   1.000
_cell.length_c   1.000
_cell.angle_alpha   90.00
_cell.angle_beta   90.00
_cell.angle_gamma   90.00
#
_symmetry.space_group_name_H-M   'P 1'
#
loop_
_entity.id
_entity.type
_entity.pdbx_description
1 polymer ?
#
loop_
_entity_poly.entity_id
_entity_poly.type
_entity_poly.pdbx_seq_one_letter_code
_entity_poly.pdbx_strand_id
1 'polypeptide(L)'
;MDKEKQYLLWFEQMERKDVAIVGGKSSSLGEMTAKTDVPVPYGYATTAYAYRYFIEKTGLKDKMASLIAQLTDVENTALLREVCAKLRQAIMDEEMPQDLQDAIAKAYAELGKKMGEEKPYVAVRSSATAEDMPALPASRIPT
;
A
#
# COMPACT_ATOMS: atom_id res chain seq x y z
N MET A 1 -9.53 -16.43 9.30
CA MET A 1 -9.59 -15.12 8.64
C MET A 1 -8.91 -15.20 7.28
N ASP A 2 -9.58 -14.75 6.24
CA ASP A 2 -9.00 -14.69 4.90
C ASP A 2 -8.28 -13.36 4.73
N LYS A 3 -6.95 -13.37 4.89
CA LYS A 3 -6.12 -12.18 4.82
C LYS A 3 -6.20 -11.48 3.47
N GLU A 4 -6.42 -12.23 2.40
CA GLU A 4 -6.49 -11.69 1.03
C GLU A 4 -7.74 -10.88 0.77
N LYS A 5 -8.72 -10.93 1.67
CA LYS A 5 -9.99 -10.21 1.55
C LYS A 5 -10.20 -9.15 2.64
N GLN A 6 -9.16 -8.87 3.42
CA GLN A 6 -9.20 -7.82 4.44
C GLN A 6 -8.70 -6.50 3.87
N TYR A 7 -9.29 -5.39 4.29
CA TYR A 7 -8.83 -4.06 3.89
C TYR A 7 -7.51 -3.68 4.55
N LEU A 8 -7.29 -4.18 5.77
CA LEU A 8 -6.05 -3.92 6.49
C LEU A 8 -5.69 -5.12 7.37
N LEU A 9 -4.42 -5.22 7.72
CA LEU A 9 -3.90 -6.19 8.67
C LEU A 9 -3.03 -5.47 9.68
N TRP A 10 -3.13 -5.89 10.94
CA TRP A 10 -2.23 -5.44 11.99
C TRP A 10 -0.91 -6.21 11.89
N PHE A 11 0.20 -5.61 12.38
CA PHE A 11 1.51 -6.26 12.30
C PHE A 11 1.50 -7.65 12.93
N GLU A 12 0.81 -7.83 14.06
CA GLU A 12 0.71 -9.13 14.73
C GLU A 12 -0.04 -10.20 13.91
N GLN A 13 -0.74 -9.80 12.86
CA GLN A 13 -1.45 -10.70 11.96
C GLN A 13 -0.66 -11.07 10.72
N MET A 14 0.51 -10.46 10.54
CA MET A 14 1.33 -10.60 9.34
C MET A 14 2.48 -11.58 9.53
N GLU A 15 2.88 -12.20 8.44
CA GLU A 15 4.07 -13.04 8.34
C GLU A 15 4.88 -12.63 7.12
N ARG A 16 6.16 -13.05 7.09
CA ARG A 16 7.03 -12.73 5.95
C ARG A 16 6.45 -13.19 4.61
N LYS A 17 5.72 -14.29 4.59
CA LYS A 17 5.06 -14.83 3.39
C LYS A 17 3.94 -13.93 2.85
N ASP A 18 3.48 -12.98 3.64
CA ASP A 18 2.36 -12.09 3.29
C ASP A 18 2.78 -10.87 2.42
N VAL A 19 3.96 -10.92 1.82
CA VAL A 19 4.48 -9.84 0.94
C VAL A 19 3.47 -9.46 -0.15
N ALA A 20 2.82 -10.45 -0.77
CA ALA A 20 1.83 -10.20 -1.83
C ALA A 20 0.56 -9.50 -1.31
N ILE A 21 0.35 -9.53 0.00
CA ILE A 21 -0.85 -8.95 0.63
C ILE A 21 -0.58 -7.54 1.17
N VAL A 22 0.55 -7.36 1.85
CA VAL A 22 0.84 -6.10 2.57
C VAL A 22 2.18 -5.44 2.15
N GLY A 23 2.92 -6.05 1.25
CA GLY A 23 4.22 -5.53 0.80
C GLY A 23 5.38 -5.96 1.69
N GLY A 24 6.60 -5.73 1.20
CA GLY A 24 7.83 -6.21 1.86
C GLY A 24 8.09 -5.59 3.22
N LYS A 25 7.97 -4.27 3.32
CA LYS A 25 8.20 -3.57 4.59
C LYS A 25 7.26 -4.01 5.68
N SER A 26 5.97 -4.10 5.37
CA SER A 26 4.95 -4.47 6.35
C SER A 26 5.08 -5.92 6.77
N SER A 27 5.30 -6.83 5.83
CA SER A 27 5.46 -8.25 6.15
C SER A 27 6.70 -8.50 7.01
N SER A 28 7.79 -7.78 6.78
CA SER A 28 9.01 -7.85 7.58
C SER A 28 8.77 -7.35 9.01
N LEU A 29 8.04 -6.24 9.18
CA LEU A 29 7.68 -5.74 10.50
C LEU A 29 6.77 -6.72 11.24
N GLY A 30 5.83 -7.34 10.53
CA GLY A 30 4.96 -8.36 11.10
C GLY A 30 5.73 -9.59 11.58
N GLU A 31 6.67 -10.07 10.79
CA GLU A 31 7.54 -11.19 11.15
C GLU A 31 8.35 -10.89 12.41
N MET A 32 8.93 -9.67 12.48
CA MET A 32 9.68 -9.23 13.66
C MET A 32 8.80 -9.17 14.90
N THR A 33 7.57 -8.70 14.76
CA THR A 33 6.61 -8.64 15.87
C THR A 33 6.26 -10.04 16.41
N ALA A 34 6.07 -10.99 15.49
CA ALA A 34 5.58 -12.32 15.84
C ALA A 34 6.67 -13.27 16.33
N LYS A 35 7.89 -13.15 15.80
CA LYS A 35 8.94 -14.19 15.98
C LYS A 35 10.20 -13.71 16.66
N THR A 36 10.29 -12.43 17.03
CA THR A 36 11.47 -11.91 17.70
C THR A 36 11.07 -11.09 18.92
N ASP A 37 12.03 -10.83 19.80
CA ASP A 37 11.85 -9.95 20.95
C ASP A 37 12.16 -8.49 20.62
N VAL A 38 12.44 -8.18 19.35
CA VAL A 38 12.71 -6.81 18.91
C VAL A 38 11.42 -5.99 19.09
N PRO A 39 11.47 -4.87 19.83
CA PRO A 39 10.28 -4.04 20.00
C PRO A 39 9.90 -3.36 18.69
N VAL A 40 8.71 -3.69 18.19
CA VAL A 40 8.13 -3.07 17.01
C VAL A 40 6.90 -2.28 17.48
N PRO A 41 6.80 -0.99 17.15
CA PRO A 41 5.62 -0.20 17.52
C PRO A 41 4.35 -0.83 16.94
N TYR A 42 3.23 -0.60 17.61
CA TYR A 42 1.94 -1.00 17.07
C TYR A 42 1.72 -0.35 15.70
N GLY A 43 1.10 -1.09 14.81
CA GLY A 43 0.82 -0.57 13.49
C GLY A 43 -0.01 -1.53 12.66
N TYR A 44 -0.50 -1.01 11.55
CA TYR A 44 -1.25 -1.79 10.58
C TYR A 44 -0.90 -1.32 9.18
N ALA A 45 -1.24 -2.15 8.19
CA ALA A 45 -1.07 -1.80 6.79
C ALA A 45 -2.35 -2.05 6.02
N THR A 46 -2.65 -1.19 5.06
CA THR A 46 -3.68 -1.48 4.08
C THR A 46 -3.16 -2.55 3.12
N THR A 47 -4.04 -3.39 2.63
CA THR A 47 -3.69 -4.55 1.81
C THR A 47 -3.76 -4.25 0.32
N ALA A 48 -3.17 -5.14 -0.48
CA ALA A 48 -3.34 -5.09 -1.93
C ALA A 48 -4.81 -5.22 -2.34
N TYR A 49 -5.61 -5.95 -1.56
CA TYR A 49 -7.05 -6.04 -1.76
C TYR A 49 -7.72 -4.66 -1.62
N ALA A 50 -7.35 -3.89 -0.59
CA ALA A 50 -7.87 -2.54 -0.40
C ALA A 50 -7.51 -1.63 -1.59
N TYR A 51 -6.29 -1.73 -2.09
CA TYR A 51 -5.85 -0.98 -3.26
C TYR A 51 -6.68 -1.34 -4.51
N ARG A 52 -6.82 -2.63 -4.79
CA ARG A 52 -7.63 -3.08 -5.93
C ARG A 52 -9.08 -2.63 -5.80
N TYR A 53 -9.64 -2.75 -4.61
CA TYR A 53 -11.00 -2.28 -4.32
C TYR A 53 -11.13 -0.78 -4.63
N PHE A 54 -10.19 0.02 -4.16
CA PHE A 54 -10.18 1.47 -4.38
C PHE A 54 -10.19 1.80 -5.88
N ILE A 55 -9.26 1.25 -6.65
CA ILE A 55 -9.15 1.58 -8.07
C ILE A 55 -10.31 1.06 -8.91
N GLU A 56 -10.91 -0.07 -8.53
CA GLU A 56 -12.06 -0.64 -9.24
C GLU A 56 -13.35 0.11 -8.90
N LYS A 57 -13.56 0.40 -7.63
CA LYS A 57 -14.78 1.07 -7.16
C LYS A 57 -14.91 2.50 -7.70
N THR A 58 -13.80 3.21 -7.83
CA THR A 58 -13.77 4.60 -8.31
C THR A 58 -13.69 4.72 -9.82
N GLY A 59 -13.45 3.61 -10.55
CA GLY A 59 -13.18 3.64 -11.98
C GLY A 59 -11.76 4.09 -12.31
N LEU A 60 -10.93 4.30 -11.30
CA LEU A 60 -9.56 4.78 -11.46
C LEU A 60 -8.69 3.79 -12.24
N LYS A 61 -8.98 2.49 -12.15
CA LYS A 61 -8.25 1.45 -12.85
C LYS A 61 -8.18 1.70 -14.36
N ASP A 62 -9.31 2.02 -14.99
CA ASP A 62 -9.37 2.30 -16.43
C ASP A 62 -8.65 3.60 -16.78
N LYS A 63 -8.79 4.62 -15.93
CA LYS A 63 -8.11 5.91 -16.11
C LYS A 63 -6.60 5.74 -16.02
N MET A 64 -6.12 4.96 -15.05
CA MET A 64 -4.70 4.65 -14.90
C MET A 64 -4.17 3.87 -16.11
N ALA A 65 -4.92 2.88 -16.59
CA ALA A 65 -4.55 2.11 -17.77
C ALA A 65 -4.42 3.02 -19.01
N SER A 66 -5.34 3.96 -19.20
CA SER A 66 -5.28 4.92 -20.29
C SER A 66 -4.06 5.83 -20.20
N LEU A 67 -3.71 6.29 -18.99
CA LEU A 67 -2.52 7.13 -18.77
C LEU A 67 -1.24 6.34 -19.01
N ILE A 68 -1.16 5.10 -18.55
CA ILE A 68 0.00 4.23 -18.76
C ILE A 68 0.20 3.94 -20.25
N ALA A 69 -0.89 3.80 -21.01
CA ALA A 69 -0.84 3.61 -22.45
C ALA A 69 -0.20 4.78 -23.22
N GLN A 70 -0.13 5.96 -22.61
CA GLN A 70 0.56 7.12 -23.17
C GLN A 70 2.08 7.00 -23.08
N LEU A 71 2.61 6.07 -22.25
CA LEU A 71 4.04 5.80 -22.15
C LEU A 71 4.50 4.95 -23.33
N THR A 72 4.64 5.54 -24.48
CA THR A 72 5.10 4.86 -25.69
C THR A 72 6.62 4.75 -25.75
N ASP A 73 7.34 5.54 -24.97
CA ASP A 73 8.80 5.54 -24.87
C ASP A 73 9.20 5.80 -23.41
N VAL A 74 9.54 4.74 -22.71
CA VAL A 74 9.91 4.82 -21.27
C VAL A 74 11.26 5.51 -21.03
N GLU A 75 12.08 5.66 -22.09
CA GLU A 75 13.35 6.39 -22.02
C GLU A 75 13.15 7.91 -22.16
N ASN A 76 11.98 8.33 -22.62
CA ASN A 76 11.63 9.75 -22.68
C ASN A 76 11.28 10.27 -21.28
N THR A 77 12.24 10.86 -20.61
CA THR A 77 12.12 11.33 -19.23
C THR A 77 11.01 12.37 -19.07
N ALA A 78 10.87 13.27 -20.01
CA ALA A 78 9.82 14.32 -19.97
C ALA A 78 8.42 13.69 -20.03
N LEU A 79 8.22 12.74 -20.94
CA LEU A 79 6.95 12.02 -21.06
C LEU A 79 6.65 11.20 -19.81
N LEU A 80 7.66 10.51 -19.28
CA LEU A 80 7.53 9.72 -18.06
C LEU A 80 7.09 10.60 -16.88
N ARG A 81 7.72 11.74 -16.68
CA ARG A 81 7.37 12.69 -15.63
C ARG A 81 5.94 13.21 -15.78
N GLU A 82 5.56 13.53 -17.00
CA GLU A 82 4.20 14.02 -17.29
C GLU A 82 3.15 12.97 -16.95
N VAL A 83 3.34 11.75 -17.43
CA VAL A 83 2.39 10.66 -17.18
C VAL A 83 2.32 10.31 -15.69
N CYS A 84 3.47 10.22 -15.01
CA CYS A 84 3.51 9.96 -13.59
C CYS A 84 2.82 11.06 -12.77
N ALA A 85 2.99 12.32 -13.15
CA ALA A 85 2.30 13.43 -12.50
C ALA A 85 0.79 13.33 -12.67
N LYS A 86 0.32 12.95 -13.87
CA LYS A 86 -1.11 12.73 -14.14
C LYS A 86 -1.66 11.54 -13.33
N LEU A 87 -0.88 10.48 -13.21
CA LEU A 87 -1.27 9.31 -12.39
C LEU A 87 -1.44 9.69 -10.92
N ARG A 88 -0.45 10.40 -10.37
CA ARG A 88 -0.54 10.85 -8.98
C ARG A 88 -1.75 11.77 -8.76
N GLN A 89 -1.97 12.70 -9.67
CA GLN A 89 -3.10 13.62 -9.57
C GLN A 89 -4.43 12.89 -9.68
N ALA A 90 -4.53 11.92 -10.58
CA ALA A 90 -5.74 11.11 -10.72
C ALA A 90 -6.07 10.35 -9.42
N ILE A 91 -5.06 9.81 -8.74
CA ILE A 91 -5.24 9.12 -7.46
C ILE A 91 -5.67 10.12 -6.36
N MET A 92 -5.01 11.27 -6.32
CA MET A 92 -5.28 12.30 -5.31
C MET A 92 -6.68 12.91 -5.45
N ASP A 93 -7.19 13.01 -6.68
CA ASP A 93 -8.50 13.61 -6.96
C ASP A 93 -9.67 12.66 -6.66
N GLU A 94 -9.40 11.36 -6.53
CA GLU A 94 -10.44 10.39 -6.25
C GLU A 94 -10.80 10.38 -4.76
N GLU A 95 -12.08 10.30 -4.48
CA GLU A 95 -12.56 10.12 -3.12
C GLU A 95 -12.50 8.64 -2.75
N MET A 96 -11.88 8.35 -1.61
CA MET A 96 -11.81 6.98 -1.11
C MET A 96 -13.21 6.49 -0.75
N PRO A 97 -13.62 5.25 -1.13
CA PRO A 97 -14.91 4.70 -0.76
C PRO A 97 -15.14 4.76 0.75
N GLN A 98 -16.37 5.06 1.16
CA GLN A 98 -16.70 5.31 2.57
C GLN A 98 -16.38 4.13 3.48
N ASP A 99 -16.64 2.90 3.03
CA ASP A 99 -16.35 1.70 3.81
C ASP A 99 -14.84 1.52 4.06
N LEU A 100 -14.02 1.87 3.08
CA LEU A 100 -12.56 1.84 3.24
C LEU A 100 -12.09 2.96 4.19
N GLN A 101 -12.65 4.16 4.06
CA GLN A 101 -12.38 5.27 4.99
C GLN A 101 -12.73 4.87 6.43
N ASP A 102 -13.88 4.25 6.60
CA ASP A 102 -14.36 3.82 7.92
C ASP A 102 -13.43 2.76 8.54
N ALA A 103 -12.98 1.81 7.72
CA ALA A 103 -12.06 0.77 8.17
C ALA A 103 -10.72 1.36 8.66
N ILE A 104 -10.17 2.31 7.92
CA ILE A 104 -8.91 2.97 8.27
C ILE A 104 -9.08 3.83 9.52
N ALA A 105 -10.16 4.61 9.60
CA ALA A 105 -10.44 5.46 10.75
C ALA A 105 -10.64 4.64 12.03
N LYS A 106 -11.35 3.52 11.93
CA LYS A 106 -11.55 2.61 13.04
C LYS A 106 -10.22 2.02 13.51
N ALA A 107 -9.36 1.62 12.58
CA ALA A 107 -8.04 1.10 12.90
C ALA A 107 -7.17 2.16 13.59
N TYR A 108 -7.24 3.40 13.14
CA TYR A 108 -6.52 4.50 13.79
C TYR A 108 -6.99 4.73 15.24
N ALA A 109 -8.29 4.68 15.45
CA ALA A 109 -8.83 4.79 16.81
C ALA A 109 -8.39 3.63 17.70
N GLU A 110 -8.35 2.40 17.17
CA GLU A 110 -7.85 1.23 17.89
C GLU A 110 -6.35 1.36 18.19
N LEU A 111 -5.57 1.91 17.24
CA LEU A 111 -4.15 2.18 17.44
C LEU A 111 -3.94 3.14 18.60
N GLY A 112 -4.74 4.20 18.68
CA GLY A 112 -4.70 5.14 19.78
C GLY A 112 -4.97 4.47 21.12
N LYS A 113 -5.95 3.58 21.20
CA LYS A 113 -6.24 2.80 22.40
C LYS A 113 -5.06 1.92 22.81
N LYS A 114 -4.42 1.25 21.85
CA LYS A 114 -3.25 0.42 22.11
C LYS A 114 -2.06 1.22 22.63
N MET A 115 -1.92 2.47 22.18
CA MET A 115 -0.84 3.36 22.58
C MET A 115 -1.18 4.21 23.80
N GLY A 116 -2.45 4.21 24.24
CA GLY A 116 -2.90 5.05 25.34
C GLY A 116 -3.02 6.53 24.98
N GLU A 117 -3.19 6.84 23.69
CA GLU A 117 -3.31 8.20 23.18
C GLU A 117 -4.55 8.36 22.32
N GLU A 118 -5.23 9.50 22.43
CA GLU A 118 -6.42 9.78 21.62
C GLU A 118 -6.06 10.00 20.15
N LYS A 119 -4.98 10.74 19.90
CA LYS A 119 -4.50 11.06 18.55
C LYS A 119 -3.00 10.77 18.44
N PRO A 120 -2.62 9.50 18.32
CA PRO A 120 -1.21 9.14 18.29
C PRO A 120 -0.53 9.67 17.03
N TYR A 121 0.72 10.11 17.20
CA TYR A 121 1.58 10.40 16.06
C TYR A 121 2.02 9.08 15.42
N VAL A 122 1.97 9.02 14.08
CA VAL A 122 2.30 7.83 13.33
C VAL A 122 3.22 8.19 12.16
N ALA A 123 4.05 7.24 11.76
CA ALA A 123 4.78 7.31 10.50
C ALA A 123 3.96 6.61 9.43
N VAL A 124 3.63 7.30 8.36
CA VAL A 124 2.93 6.72 7.21
C VAL A 124 3.97 6.39 6.16
N ARG A 125 4.04 5.13 5.78
CA ARG A 125 5.06 4.64 4.83
C ARG A 125 4.41 3.84 3.71
N SER A 126 5.04 3.90 2.54
CA SER A 126 4.66 3.01 1.45
C SER A 126 5.15 1.59 1.72
N SER A 127 4.39 0.61 1.26
CA SER A 127 4.77 -0.81 1.33
C SER A 127 4.32 -1.48 0.05
N ALA A 128 5.25 -1.59 -0.89
CA ALA A 128 4.95 -2.16 -2.19
C ALA A 128 5.20 -3.66 -2.23
N THR A 129 4.38 -4.39 -2.97
CA THR A 129 4.49 -5.84 -3.09
C THR A 129 5.74 -6.27 -3.87
N ALA A 130 6.32 -5.38 -4.68
CA ALA A 130 7.50 -5.65 -5.49
C ALA A 130 8.75 -4.85 -5.07
N GLU A 131 8.68 -4.10 -3.94
CA GLU A 131 9.73 -3.16 -3.53
C GLU A 131 11.06 -3.84 -3.22
N ASP A 132 11.02 -5.00 -2.58
CA ASP A 132 12.19 -5.74 -2.12
C ASP A 132 12.45 -6.99 -2.96
N MET A 133 11.97 -7.03 -4.19
CA MET A 133 12.22 -8.16 -5.08
C MET A 133 13.67 -8.18 -5.55
N PRO A 134 14.24 -9.37 -5.85
CA PRO A 134 15.58 -9.44 -6.43
C PRO A 134 15.69 -8.58 -7.67
N ALA A 135 16.88 -8.01 -7.89
CA ALA A 135 17.13 -7.18 -9.07
C ALA A 135 16.85 -7.96 -10.35
N LEU A 136 16.00 -7.37 -11.20
CA LEU A 136 15.74 -7.90 -12.53
C LEU A 136 16.80 -7.39 -13.50
N PRO A 137 17.07 -8.12 -14.61
CA PRO A 137 17.91 -7.57 -15.68
C PRO A 137 17.38 -6.20 -16.12
N ALA A 138 18.29 -5.26 -16.42
CA ALA A 138 17.93 -3.89 -16.76
C ALA A 138 16.87 -3.79 -17.87
N SER A 139 16.90 -4.73 -18.83
CA SER A 139 15.93 -4.81 -19.91
C SER A 139 14.51 -5.19 -19.47
N ARG A 140 14.33 -5.62 -18.23
CA ARG A 140 13.04 -6.03 -17.65
C ARG A 140 12.57 -5.14 -16.51
N ILE A 141 13.36 -4.13 -16.13
CA ILE A 141 12.98 -3.22 -15.07
C ILE A 141 12.09 -2.15 -15.70
N PRO A 142 10.80 -2.04 -15.29
CA PRO A 142 9.95 -0.93 -15.71
C PRO A 142 10.51 0.34 -15.11
N THR A 143 10.83 1.28 -15.95
CA THR A 143 11.37 2.58 -15.52
C THR A 143 10.29 3.63 -15.37
#